data_9fe55116342f727053b9e0191e18ccf6
#
_entry.id   9fe55116342f727053b9e0191e18ccf6
#
_cell.length_a   1.000
_cell.length_b   1.000
_cell.length_c   1.000
_cell.angle_alpha   90.00
_cell.angle_beta   90.00
_cell.angle_gamma   90.00
#
_symmetry.space_group_name_H-M   'P 1'
#
loop_
_entity.id
_entity.type
_entity.pdbx_description
1 polymer ?
#
loop_
_entity_poly.entity_id
_entity_poly.type
_entity_poly.pdbx_seq_one_letter_code
_entity_poly.pdbx_strand_id
1 'polypeptide(L)'
;RRNAKNSETSPVIPSGLNFFIEGDEDFVDDFNSSVISCIAVDEEQLELLSGKFTVQEYDAITVGLTLNTDFGLFSDQGFRKALACLVDREKLSEGSSHAAAYAIVPGEVTLLDKPYREFSGDKLTPDYSVEKSQEYYQSALPRLDTSLFSGARIIMRENETASAMLSVIMQEWQREFGFYCVVEELSEADFSARLSSGDYEIAVQELSGSVNSPGAYLQAFTTDGAGNYSGYHSADSDGLIKAAQRAADLADSAKLYAKAEQSIINGAAFIPLYYKNEYFCINKDFADIYYDPFNKTVDFTNAKAF
;
A
#
# COMPACT_ATOMS: atom_id res chain seq x y z
N ARG A 1 -20.51 -29.75 2.01
CA ARG A 1 -21.41 -30.56 2.87
C ARG A 1 -21.32 -29.98 4.28
N ARG A 2 -22.47 -29.76 4.96
CA ARG A 2 -22.50 -29.27 6.36
C ARG A 2 -21.65 -30.16 7.24
N ASN A 3 -20.76 -29.55 8.03
CA ASN A 3 -20.04 -30.27 9.07
C ASN A 3 -20.98 -30.49 10.26
N ALA A 4 -21.43 -31.72 10.47
CA ALA A 4 -22.34 -32.09 11.60
C ALA A 4 -21.66 -31.90 12.99
N LYS A 5 -20.36 -31.62 13.03
CA LYS A 5 -19.59 -31.38 14.27
C LYS A 5 -19.27 -29.91 14.49
N ASN A 6 -19.85 -29.00 13.69
CA ASN A 6 -19.67 -27.57 13.93
C ASN A 6 -20.32 -27.21 15.27
N SER A 7 -19.49 -26.77 16.22
CA SER A 7 -19.91 -26.38 17.56
C SER A 7 -20.30 -24.90 17.68
N GLU A 8 -20.26 -24.16 16.54
CA GLU A 8 -20.67 -22.75 16.51
C GLU A 8 -22.17 -22.62 16.74
N THR A 9 -22.53 -21.63 17.52
CA THR A 9 -23.93 -21.35 17.91
C THR A 9 -24.78 -20.83 16.75
N SER A 10 -24.15 -20.39 15.66
CA SER A 10 -24.83 -19.91 14.45
C SER A 10 -24.76 -20.94 13.33
N PRO A 11 -25.90 -21.32 12.74
CA PRO A 11 -25.90 -22.30 11.65
C PRO A 11 -25.30 -21.67 10.40
N VAL A 12 -24.32 -22.34 9.77
CA VAL A 12 -23.87 -22.02 8.43
C VAL A 12 -25.02 -22.24 7.45
N ILE A 13 -25.43 -21.20 6.71
CA ILE A 13 -26.60 -21.24 5.83
C ILE A 13 -26.34 -22.00 4.53
N PRO A 14 -25.22 -21.74 3.78
CA PRO A 14 -24.96 -22.46 2.54
C PRO A 14 -24.79 -23.96 2.76
N SER A 15 -25.34 -24.75 1.86
CA SER A 15 -25.18 -26.22 1.87
C SER A 15 -23.89 -26.68 1.19
N GLY A 16 -23.28 -25.85 0.39
CA GLY A 16 -22.02 -26.09 -0.33
C GLY A 16 -21.47 -24.80 -0.94
N LEU A 17 -20.16 -24.77 -1.14
CA LEU A 17 -19.44 -23.72 -1.83
C LEU A 17 -18.62 -24.37 -2.95
N ASN A 18 -18.59 -23.74 -4.11
CA ASN A 18 -17.71 -24.09 -5.21
C ASN A 18 -16.65 -22.98 -5.33
N PHE A 19 -15.39 -23.37 -5.32
CA PHE A 19 -14.28 -22.46 -5.55
C PHE A 19 -13.72 -22.75 -6.94
N PHE A 20 -13.60 -21.69 -7.72
CA PHE A 20 -12.90 -21.72 -8.99
C PHE A 20 -11.49 -21.20 -8.75
N ILE A 21 -10.50 -21.90 -9.28
CA ILE A 21 -9.09 -21.52 -9.14
C ILE A 21 -8.69 -20.86 -10.46
N GLU A 22 -8.07 -19.70 -10.33
CA GLU A 22 -7.58 -18.94 -11.48
C GLU A 22 -6.62 -19.79 -12.32
N GLY A 23 -6.91 -19.84 -13.62
CA GLY A 23 -6.14 -20.53 -14.64
C GLY A 23 -6.12 -19.64 -15.89
N ASP A 24 -6.34 -20.25 -17.05
CA ASP A 24 -6.47 -19.52 -18.33
C ASP A 24 -7.92 -19.01 -18.58
N GLU A 25 -8.80 -19.06 -17.59
CA GLU A 25 -10.21 -18.70 -17.69
C GLU A 25 -10.44 -17.23 -17.29
N ASP A 26 -11.32 -16.55 -18.03
CA ASP A 26 -11.69 -15.17 -17.74
C ASP A 26 -12.82 -15.12 -16.70
N PHE A 27 -12.49 -14.89 -15.44
CA PHE A 27 -13.47 -14.81 -14.36
C PHE A 27 -14.45 -13.64 -14.49
N VAL A 28 -14.11 -12.59 -15.25
CA VAL A 28 -15.02 -11.49 -15.58
C VAL A 28 -16.18 -12.02 -16.39
N ASP A 29 -15.92 -12.83 -17.42
CA ASP A 29 -16.97 -13.46 -18.23
C ASP A 29 -17.82 -14.45 -17.43
N ASP A 30 -17.20 -15.22 -16.54
CA ASP A 30 -17.91 -16.15 -15.65
C ASP A 30 -18.82 -15.41 -14.66
N PHE A 31 -18.37 -14.27 -14.13
CA PHE A 31 -19.22 -13.43 -13.28
C PHE A 31 -20.37 -12.79 -14.07
N ASN A 32 -20.09 -12.26 -15.25
CA ASN A 32 -21.09 -11.65 -16.14
C ASN A 32 -22.17 -12.65 -16.57
N SER A 33 -21.81 -13.92 -16.76
CA SER A 33 -22.73 -15.02 -17.06
C SER A 33 -23.38 -15.67 -15.85
N SER A 34 -23.12 -15.17 -14.63
CA SER A 34 -23.62 -15.71 -13.35
C SER A 34 -23.15 -17.12 -13.01
N VAL A 35 -22.05 -17.57 -13.56
CA VAL A 35 -21.36 -18.83 -13.17
C VAL A 35 -20.71 -18.64 -11.81
N ILE A 36 -20.10 -17.45 -11.56
CA ILE A 36 -19.51 -17.07 -10.28
C ILE A 36 -20.45 -16.10 -9.55
N SER A 37 -20.60 -16.27 -8.25
CA SER A 37 -21.49 -15.47 -7.41
C SER A 37 -20.83 -14.19 -6.87
N CYS A 38 -19.52 -14.19 -6.68
CA CYS A 38 -18.75 -13.04 -6.24
C CYS A 38 -17.31 -13.13 -6.76
N ILE A 39 -16.68 -11.95 -6.91
CA ILE A 39 -15.33 -11.82 -7.45
C ILE A 39 -14.65 -10.58 -6.84
N ALA A 40 -13.35 -10.68 -6.57
CA ALA A 40 -12.50 -9.52 -6.30
C ALA A 40 -11.88 -9.06 -7.63
N VAL A 41 -11.94 -7.77 -7.91
CA VAL A 41 -11.49 -7.16 -9.17
C VAL A 41 -10.74 -5.86 -8.90
N ASP A 42 -9.90 -5.47 -9.83
CA ASP A 42 -9.34 -4.12 -9.92
C ASP A 42 -10.29 -3.17 -10.67
N GLU A 43 -9.85 -1.92 -10.87
CA GLU A 43 -10.66 -0.89 -11.52
C GLU A 43 -10.92 -1.21 -13.01
N GLU A 44 -9.92 -1.71 -13.73
CA GLU A 44 -10.05 -2.05 -15.16
C GLU A 44 -11.04 -3.21 -15.34
N GLN A 45 -10.92 -4.23 -14.51
CA GLN A 45 -11.84 -5.36 -14.51
C GLN A 45 -13.26 -4.96 -14.09
N LEU A 46 -13.39 -4.00 -13.14
CA LEU A 46 -14.70 -3.50 -12.71
C LEU A 46 -15.48 -2.87 -13.87
N GLU A 47 -14.81 -2.14 -14.77
CA GLU A 47 -15.43 -1.55 -15.95
C GLU A 47 -15.96 -2.59 -16.94
N LEU A 48 -15.39 -3.79 -16.93
CA LEU A 48 -15.80 -4.90 -17.79
C LEU A 48 -16.98 -5.70 -17.22
N LEU A 49 -17.32 -5.50 -15.93
CA LEU A 49 -18.44 -6.18 -15.31
C LEU A 49 -19.77 -5.67 -15.85
N SER A 50 -20.69 -6.60 -16.06
CA SER A 50 -22.03 -6.33 -16.54
C SER A 50 -23.09 -7.03 -15.67
N GLY A 51 -24.35 -6.65 -15.86
CA GLY A 51 -25.45 -7.25 -15.14
C GLY A 51 -25.82 -6.49 -13.85
N LYS A 52 -26.35 -7.22 -12.88
CA LYS A 52 -26.80 -6.64 -11.59
C LYS A 52 -25.96 -7.21 -10.47
N PHE A 53 -25.15 -6.36 -9.87
CA PHE A 53 -24.31 -6.72 -8.72
C PHE A 53 -24.22 -5.57 -7.71
N THR A 54 -23.76 -5.85 -6.53
CA THR A 54 -23.34 -4.87 -5.53
C THR A 54 -21.84 -4.82 -5.49
N VAL A 55 -21.29 -3.62 -5.28
CA VAL A 55 -19.85 -3.39 -5.17
C VAL A 55 -19.53 -2.99 -3.75
N GLN A 56 -18.49 -3.57 -3.19
CA GLN A 56 -17.82 -3.15 -1.97
C GLN A 56 -16.43 -2.65 -2.38
N GLU A 57 -16.10 -1.41 -2.05
CA GLU A 57 -14.84 -0.77 -2.39
C GLU A 57 -13.97 -0.69 -1.15
N TYR A 58 -12.67 -0.94 -1.30
CA TYR A 58 -11.67 -0.93 -0.23
C TYR A 58 -10.39 -0.26 -0.71
N ASP A 59 -9.79 0.57 0.13
CA ASP A 59 -8.49 1.21 -0.09
C ASP A 59 -7.42 0.67 0.88
N ALA A 60 -7.31 -0.64 0.97
CA ALA A 60 -6.43 -1.34 1.91
C ALA A 60 -4.96 -1.46 1.47
N ILE A 61 -4.57 -0.87 0.34
CA ILE A 61 -3.20 -0.92 -0.19
C ILE A 61 -2.66 0.50 -0.33
N THR A 62 -1.46 0.73 0.21
CA THR A 62 -0.73 1.99 0.01
C THR A 62 0.34 1.80 -1.05
N VAL A 63 0.25 2.54 -2.14
CA VAL A 63 1.27 2.58 -3.20
C VAL A 63 2.21 3.74 -2.93
N GLY A 64 3.52 3.49 -3.04
CA GLY A 64 4.52 4.51 -2.80
C GLY A 64 5.90 4.15 -3.32
N LEU A 65 6.84 5.07 -3.13
CA LEU A 65 8.22 4.91 -3.52
C LEU A 65 9.05 4.41 -2.34
N THR A 66 9.60 3.21 -2.46
CA THR A 66 10.60 2.67 -1.55
C THR A 66 11.98 3.11 -2.01
N LEU A 67 12.69 3.87 -1.18
CA LEU A 67 14.05 4.31 -1.44
C LEU A 67 15.03 3.33 -0.79
N ASN A 68 15.93 2.75 -1.57
CA ASN A 68 16.96 1.83 -1.06
C ASN A 68 17.99 2.62 -0.25
N THR A 69 17.94 2.55 1.08
CA THR A 69 18.82 3.32 1.97
C THR A 69 20.27 2.83 1.97
N ASP A 70 20.53 1.66 1.40
CA ASP A 70 21.89 1.14 1.19
C ASP A 70 22.53 1.70 -0.08
N PHE A 71 21.74 2.32 -0.98
CA PHE A 71 22.24 3.04 -2.13
C PHE A 71 22.75 4.44 -1.72
N GLY A 72 23.96 4.80 -2.16
CA GLY A 72 24.72 5.94 -1.66
C GLY A 72 23.98 7.26 -1.51
N LEU A 73 23.13 7.66 -2.48
CA LEU A 73 22.35 8.89 -2.39
C LEU A 73 21.27 8.80 -1.30
N PHE A 74 20.61 7.66 -1.19
CA PHE A 74 19.49 7.48 -0.27
C PHE A 74 19.91 7.05 1.13
N SER A 75 21.19 6.86 1.40
CA SER A 75 21.73 6.74 2.76
C SER A 75 21.56 8.06 3.53
N ASP A 76 21.59 9.22 2.83
CA ASP A 76 21.36 10.53 3.43
C ASP A 76 19.88 10.84 3.61
N GLN A 77 19.43 10.90 4.87
CA GLN A 77 18.04 11.21 5.20
C GLN A 77 17.61 12.61 4.71
N GLY A 78 18.52 13.56 4.67
CA GLY A 78 18.24 14.92 4.18
C GLY A 78 17.84 14.89 2.70
N PHE A 79 18.57 14.12 1.89
CA PHE A 79 18.23 13.96 0.48
C PHE A 79 16.88 13.26 0.28
N ARG A 80 16.60 12.17 1.04
CA ARG A 80 15.28 11.52 0.99
C ARG A 80 14.14 12.48 1.36
N LYS A 81 14.32 13.31 2.38
CA LYS A 81 13.34 14.35 2.77
C LYS A 81 13.18 15.42 1.68
N ALA A 82 14.26 15.81 1.02
CA ALA A 82 14.20 16.76 -0.08
C ALA A 82 13.31 16.21 -1.21
N LEU A 83 13.51 14.95 -1.60
CA LEU A 83 12.68 14.28 -2.61
C LEU A 83 11.21 14.18 -2.19
N ALA A 84 10.95 13.81 -0.92
CA ALA A 84 9.59 13.67 -0.38
C ALA A 84 8.81 15.00 -0.35
N CYS A 85 9.48 16.13 -0.11
CA CYS A 85 8.87 17.46 -0.12
C CYS A 85 8.47 17.94 -1.52
N LEU A 86 8.98 17.33 -2.59
CA LEU A 86 8.62 17.65 -3.98
C LEU A 86 7.49 16.75 -4.54
N VAL A 87 6.89 15.91 -3.72
CA VAL A 87 5.73 15.10 -4.13
C VAL A 87 4.45 15.87 -3.84
N ASP A 88 3.88 16.48 -4.87
CA ASP A 88 2.60 17.20 -4.82
C ASP A 88 1.44 16.22 -4.99
N ARG A 89 0.97 15.66 -3.90
CA ARG A 89 -0.08 14.64 -3.89
C ARG A 89 -1.43 15.17 -4.37
N GLU A 90 -1.71 16.45 -4.14
CA GLU A 90 -2.94 17.07 -4.63
C GLU A 90 -2.94 17.10 -6.15
N LYS A 91 -1.85 17.56 -6.75
CA LYS A 91 -1.67 17.55 -8.20
C LYS A 91 -1.66 16.14 -8.80
N LEU A 92 -1.03 15.16 -8.12
CA LEU A 92 -0.96 13.77 -8.58
C LEU A 92 -2.33 13.08 -8.56
N SER A 93 -3.23 13.49 -7.66
CA SER A 93 -4.59 12.94 -7.58
C SER A 93 -5.59 13.63 -8.52
N GLU A 94 -5.21 14.72 -9.19
CA GLU A 94 -6.09 15.38 -10.17
C GLU A 94 -6.39 14.43 -11.34
N GLY A 95 -7.66 14.06 -11.49
CA GLY A 95 -8.12 13.14 -12.53
C GLY A 95 -7.83 11.66 -12.27
N SER A 96 -7.32 11.31 -11.11
CA SER A 96 -7.18 9.92 -10.66
C SER A 96 -8.42 9.50 -9.84
N SER A 97 -8.84 8.25 -9.99
CA SER A 97 -9.84 7.60 -9.13
C SER A 97 -9.28 7.29 -7.74
N HIS A 98 -7.97 7.20 -7.61
CA HIS A 98 -7.30 6.84 -6.36
C HIS A 98 -7.11 8.03 -5.42
N ALA A 99 -7.40 7.83 -4.15
CA ALA A 99 -7.18 8.84 -3.12
C ALA A 99 -5.69 9.06 -2.85
N ALA A 100 -5.28 10.32 -2.69
CA ALA A 100 -3.91 10.65 -2.33
C ALA A 100 -3.52 10.05 -0.97
N ALA A 101 -2.35 9.40 -0.87
CA ALA A 101 -1.87 8.83 0.37
C ALA A 101 -0.96 9.80 1.13
N TYR A 102 -1.43 10.25 2.28
CA TYR A 102 -0.67 11.11 3.19
C TYR A 102 -0.08 10.35 4.38
N ALA A 103 -0.18 9.03 4.38
CA ALA A 103 0.27 8.16 5.45
C ALA A 103 0.55 6.74 4.91
N ILE A 104 1.24 5.91 5.73
CA ILE A 104 1.58 4.53 5.35
C ILE A 104 0.38 3.60 5.55
N VAL A 105 -0.30 3.73 6.69
CA VAL A 105 -1.44 2.86 7.02
C VAL A 105 -2.70 3.44 6.39
N PRO A 106 -3.48 2.69 5.60
CA PRO A 106 -4.71 3.18 4.97
C PRO A 106 -5.84 3.53 5.95
N GLY A 107 -6.84 4.28 5.45
CA GLY A 107 -8.02 4.68 6.21
C GLY A 107 -8.91 3.52 6.68
N GLU A 108 -8.96 2.44 5.90
CA GLU A 108 -9.71 1.22 6.20
C GLU A 108 -9.24 0.47 7.46
N VAL A 109 -7.98 0.70 7.88
CA VAL A 109 -7.44 0.04 9.07
C VAL A 109 -8.13 0.55 10.32
N THR A 110 -8.70 -0.37 11.09
CA THR A 110 -9.39 -0.07 12.33
C THR A 110 -8.64 -0.58 13.56
N LEU A 111 -8.87 0.07 14.68
CA LEU A 111 -8.43 -0.38 16.01
C LEU A 111 -9.48 0.04 17.02
N LEU A 112 -9.92 -0.86 17.93
CA LEU A 112 -11.02 -0.57 18.86
C LEU A 112 -12.34 -0.19 18.14
N ASP A 113 -12.65 -0.84 17.04
CA ASP A 113 -13.83 -0.56 16.21
C ASP A 113 -13.89 0.92 15.70
N LYS A 114 -12.73 1.58 15.61
CA LYS A 114 -12.56 2.94 15.12
C LYS A 114 -11.49 3.01 14.05
N PRO A 115 -11.61 3.92 13.09
CA PRO A 115 -10.52 4.18 12.16
C PRO A 115 -9.22 4.49 12.89
N TYR A 116 -8.15 3.81 12.53
CA TYR A 116 -6.83 4.08 13.13
C TYR A 116 -6.40 5.54 12.94
N ARG A 117 -6.86 6.19 11.88
CA ARG A 117 -6.61 7.60 11.59
C ARG A 117 -7.10 8.56 12.68
N GLU A 118 -8.10 8.17 13.48
CA GLU A 118 -8.49 8.98 14.67
C GLU A 118 -7.37 9.11 15.71
N PHE A 119 -6.41 8.17 15.74
CA PHE A 119 -5.27 8.18 16.66
C PHE A 119 -4.01 8.79 16.05
N SER A 120 -3.78 8.57 14.76
CA SER A 120 -2.54 8.99 14.06
C SER A 120 -2.66 10.30 13.32
N GLY A 121 -3.89 10.72 12.97
CA GLY A 121 -4.15 11.81 12.05
C GLY A 121 -4.07 11.36 10.59
N ASP A 122 -4.68 12.14 9.71
CA ASP A 122 -4.84 11.80 8.29
C ASP A 122 -3.63 12.20 7.44
N LYS A 123 -2.86 13.21 7.87
CA LYS A 123 -1.77 13.80 7.09
C LYS A 123 -0.46 13.78 7.89
N LEU A 124 0.37 12.78 7.63
CA LEU A 124 1.68 12.60 8.26
C LEU A 124 2.84 12.98 7.33
N THR A 125 2.64 12.94 6.02
CA THR A 125 3.65 13.34 5.03
C THR A 125 3.84 14.85 5.03
N PRO A 126 5.04 15.35 4.63
CA PRO A 126 5.24 16.78 4.46
C PRO A 126 4.32 17.33 3.36
N ASP A 127 3.93 18.59 3.52
CA ASP A 127 3.31 19.36 2.43
C ASP A 127 4.30 19.55 1.29
N TYR A 128 3.79 19.65 0.05
CA TYR A 128 4.61 20.07 -1.08
C TYR A 128 5.23 21.43 -0.80
N SER A 129 6.56 21.50 -0.88
CA SER A 129 7.28 22.75 -0.63
C SER A 129 8.68 22.71 -1.27
N VAL A 130 8.84 23.48 -2.32
CA VAL A 130 10.15 23.68 -2.98
C VAL A 130 11.15 24.29 -2.00
N GLU A 131 10.72 25.25 -1.17
CA GLU A 131 11.59 25.91 -0.17
C GLU A 131 12.17 24.91 0.82
N LYS A 132 11.33 24.14 1.50
CA LYS A 132 11.78 23.10 2.44
C LYS A 132 12.62 22.02 1.77
N SER A 133 12.25 21.64 0.55
CA SER A 133 12.99 20.68 -0.25
C SER A 133 14.41 21.17 -0.49
N GLN A 134 14.57 22.43 -0.92
CA GLN A 134 15.88 23.04 -1.15
C GLN A 134 16.68 23.16 0.16
N GLU A 135 16.07 23.50 1.30
CA GLU A 135 16.74 23.51 2.60
C GLU A 135 17.34 22.13 2.94
N TYR A 136 16.57 21.06 2.79
CA TYR A 136 17.05 19.70 3.01
C TYR A 136 18.15 19.32 2.03
N TYR A 137 17.97 19.63 0.75
CA TYR A 137 18.95 19.35 -0.29
C TYR A 137 20.29 20.06 -0.06
N GLN A 138 20.27 21.36 0.22
CA GLN A 138 21.50 22.12 0.50
C GLN A 138 22.24 21.61 1.72
N SER A 139 21.50 21.19 2.75
CA SER A 139 22.09 20.56 3.95
C SER A 139 22.71 19.18 3.64
N ALA A 140 22.12 18.41 2.72
CA ALA A 140 22.60 17.08 2.32
C ALA A 140 23.79 17.15 1.34
N LEU A 141 23.78 18.13 0.41
CA LEU A 141 24.66 18.23 -0.74
C LEU A 141 26.16 17.98 -0.45
N PRO A 142 26.76 18.49 0.65
CA PRO A 142 28.15 18.23 0.96
C PRO A 142 28.50 16.75 1.23
N ARG A 143 27.49 15.90 1.46
CA ARG A 143 27.66 14.47 1.77
C ARG A 143 27.26 13.58 0.59
N LEU A 144 26.65 14.16 -0.47
CA LEU A 144 26.15 13.41 -1.61
C LEU A 144 27.25 13.23 -2.66
N ASP A 145 27.30 12.04 -3.24
CA ASP A 145 28.03 11.82 -4.49
C ASP A 145 27.15 12.20 -5.68
N THR A 146 27.31 13.42 -6.16
CA THR A 146 26.51 13.97 -7.27
C THR A 146 26.77 13.27 -8.61
N SER A 147 27.82 12.43 -8.73
CA SER A 147 28.03 11.60 -9.92
C SER A 147 26.93 10.56 -10.10
N LEU A 148 26.22 10.21 -9.01
CA LEU A 148 25.10 9.28 -9.00
C LEU A 148 23.75 9.94 -9.36
N PHE A 149 23.72 11.25 -9.66
CA PHE A 149 22.49 11.97 -10.00
C PHE A 149 21.94 11.61 -11.39
N SER A 150 22.70 10.89 -12.18
CA SER A 150 22.28 10.43 -13.50
C SER A 150 22.15 8.92 -13.54
N GLY A 151 20.96 8.44 -13.86
CA GLY A 151 20.72 7.03 -14.11
C GLY A 151 20.30 6.20 -12.89
N ALA A 152 19.81 6.82 -11.83
CA ALA A 152 19.12 6.08 -10.76
C ALA A 152 17.91 5.34 -11.34
N ARG A 153 17.77 4.05 -11.00
CA ARG A 153 16.71 3.19 -11.56
C ARG A 153 15.51 3.18 -10.64
N ILE A 154 14.33 3.36 -11.24
CA ILE A 154 13.05 3.14 -10.60
C ILE A 154 12.49 1.85 -11.17
N ILE A 155 12.44 0.79 -10.37
CA ILE A 155 11.78 -0.44 -10.78
C ILE A 155 10.30 -0.41 -10.42
N MET A 156 9.47 -0.93 -11.30
CA MET A 156 8.04 -1.06 -11.07
C MET A 156 7.43 -2.22 -11.84
N ARG A 157 6.27 -2.68 -11.40
CA ARG A 157 5.38 -3.47 -12.25
C ARG A 157 4.72 -2.57 -13.26
N GLU A 158 4.26 -3.12 -14.37
CA GLU A 158 3.42 -2.38 -15.31
C GLU A 158 2.21 -1.80 -14.56
N ASN A 159 2.07 -0.47 -14.60
CA ASN A 159 1.01 0.26 -13.91
C ASN A 159 0.91 1.68 -14.49
N GLU A 160 -0.15 1.94 -15.26
CA GLU A 160 -0.35 3.23 -15.93
C GLU A 160 -0.46 4.41 -14.96
N THR A 161 -1.20 4.23 -13.85
CA THR A 161 -1.36 5.28 -12.83
C THR A 161 -0.03 5.66 -12.21
N ALA A 162 0.77 4.67 -11.80
CA ALA A 162 2.08 4.92 -11.23
C ALA A 162 3.04 5.56 -12.24
N SER A 163 3.03 5.12 -13.51
CA SER A 163 3.84 5.70 -14.60
C SER A 163 3.52 7.16 -14.83
N ALA A 164 2.24 7.54 -14.85
CA ALA A 164 1.81 8.93 -15.00
C ALA A 164 2.29 9.80 -13.81
N MET A 165 2.12 9.32 -12.58
CA MET A 165 2.57 10.02 -11.37
C MET A 165 4.10 10.17 -11.33
N LEU A 166 4.86 9.12 -11.67
CA LEU A 166 6.31 9.14 -11.73
C LEU A 166 6.82 10.18 -12.70
N SER A 167 6.18 10.32 -13.87
CA SER A 167 6.56 11.32 -14.88
C SER A 167 6.54 12.74 -14.31
N VAL A 168 5.54 13.07 -13.50
CA VAL A 168 5.42 14.37 -12.83
C VAL A 168 6.49 14.53 -11.74
N ILE A 169 6.66 13.52 -10.88
CA ILE A 169 7.63 13.53 -9.76
C ILE A 169 9.06 13.67 -10.30
N MET A 170 9.43 12.88 -11.32
CA MET A 170 10.76 12.91 -11.92
C MET A 170 11.08 14.27 -12.56
N GLN A 171 10.08 14.94 -13.17
CA GLN A 171 10.26 16.28 -13.70
C GLN A 171 10.57 17.30 -12.60
N GLU A 172 9.89 17.20 -11.43
CA GLU A 172 10.17 18.06 -10.27
C GLU A 172 11.58 17.81 -9.72
N TRP A 173 11.99 16.55 -9.54
CA TRP A 173 13.34 16.19 -9.08
C TRP A 173 14.43 16.63 -10.04
N GLN A 174 14.20 16.47 -11.35
CA GLN A 174 15.13 16.96 -12.38
C GLN A 174 15.24 18.47 -12.35
N ARG A 175 14.12 19.19 -12.26
CA ARG A 175 14.11 20.65 -12.26
C ARG A 175 14.83 21.23 -11.05
N GLU A 176 14.59 20.68 -9.88
CA GLU A 176 15.09 21.25 -8.63
C GLU A 176 16.51 20.81 -8.27
N PHE A 177 16.92 19.59 -8.65
CA PHE A 177 18.20 19.01 -8.23
C PHE A 177 19.09 18.55 -9.39
N GLY A 178 18.59 18.51 -10.62
CA GLY A 178 19.26 17.83 -11.72
C GLY A 178 19.35 16.31 -11.51
N PHE A 179 18.45 15.75 -10.71
CA PHE A 179 18.41 14.33 -10.42
C PHE A 179 17.56 13.60 -11.47
N TYR A 180 18.21 12.67 -12.19
CA TYR A 180 17.62 11.94 -13.31
C TYR A 180 17.43 10.48 -12.94
N CYS A 181 16.21 9.99 -13.17
CA CYS A 181 15.87 8.58 -13.00
C CYS A 181 15.49 7.93 -14.33
N VAL A 182 15.64 6.61 -14.39
CA VAL A 182 15.18 5.76 -15.49
C VAL A 182 14.16 4.76 -14.92
N VAL A 183 12.98 4.68 -15.53
CA VAL A 183 11.96 3.72 -15.13
C VAL A 183 12.18 2.41 -15.87
N GLU A 184 12.18 1.32 -15.16
CA GLU A 184 12.23 -0.06 -15.65
C GLU A 184 10.96 -0.77 -15.27
N GLU A 185 10.09 -1.04 -16.24
CA GLU A 185 8.89 -1.85 -16.08
C GLU A 185 9.26 -3.33 -16.15
N LEU A 186 8.86 -4.10 -15.17
CA LEU A 186 9.29 -5.48 -14.96
C LEU A 186 8.08 -6.41 -14.83
N SER A 187 8.27 -7.66 -15.25
CA SER A 187 7.34 -8.73 -14.89
C SER A 187 7.25 -8.88 -13.36
N GLU A 188 6.15 -9.47 -12.86
CA GLU A 188 5.99 -9.75 -11.41
C GLU A 188 7.18 -10.55 -10.84
N ALA A 189 7.64 -11.55 -11.57
CA ALA A 189 8.75 -12.42 -11.13
C ALA A 189 10.07 -11.63 -11.04
N ASP A 190 10.40 -10.83 -12.06
CA ASP A 190 11.63 -10.04 -12.09
C ASP A 190 11.59 -8.90 -11.07
N PHE A 191 10.45 -8.23 -10.92
CA PHE A 191 10.26 -7.20 -9.91
C PHE A 191 10.48 -7.76 -8.51
N SER A 192 9.83 -8.88 -8.16
CA SER A 192 9.96 -9.51 -6.85
C SER A 192 11.38 -10.00 -6.57
N ALA A 193 12.07 -10.53 -7.59
CA ALA A 193 13.46 -10.97 -7.46
C ALA A 193 14.40 -9.79 -7.19
N ARG A 194 14.27 -8.69 -7.95
CA ARG A 194 15.11 -7.49 -7.77
C ARG A 194 14.81 -6.76 -6.46
N LEU A 195 13.53 -6.65 -6.10
CA LEU A 195 13.12 -6.06 -4.82
C LEU A 195 13.74 -6.82 -3.65
N SER A 196 13.65 -8.15 -3.67
CA SER A 196 14.17 -9.02 -2.59
C SER A 196 15.69 -9.04 -2.51
N SER A 197 16.39 -8.87 -3.65
CA SER A 197 17.86 -8.82 -3.69
C SER A 197 18.45 -7.44 -3.41
N GLY A 198 17.61 -6.38 -3.34
CA GLY A 198 18.05 -4.99 -3.21
C GLY A 198 18.69 -4.43 -4.49
N ASP A 199 18.48 -5.07 -5.66
CA ASP A 199 19.01 -4.60 -6.94
C ASP A 199 18.12 -3.51 -7.56
N TYR A 200 18.02 -2.39 -6.87
CA TYR A 200 17.30 -1.20 -7.31
C TYR A 200 17.74 0.02 -6.49
N GLU A 201 17.50 1.20 -7.00
CA GLU A 201 17.68 2.45 -6.26
C GLU A 201 16.36 2.95 -5.69
N ILE A 202 15.28 2.89 -6.48
CA ILE A 202 13.91 3.21 -6.09
C ILE A 202 13.00 2.09 -6.59
N ALA A 203 11.98 1.73 -5.81
CA ALA A 203 10.94 0.79 -6.23
C ALA A 203 9.54 1.38 -6.00
N VAL A 204 8.65 1.23 -6.98
CA VAL A 204 7.22 1.46 -6.76
C VAL A 204 6.67 0.23 -6.06
N GLN A 205 6.33 0.38 -4.80
CA GLN A 205 5.89 -0.74 -3.95
C GLN A 205 4.45 -0.56 -3.50
N GLU A 206 3.71 -1.66 -3.52
CA GLU A 206 2.41 -1.80 -2.89
C GLU A 206 2.59 -2.36 -1.47
N LEU A 207 2.13 -1.63 -0.48
CA LEU A 207 2.11 -2.05 0.92
C LEU A 207 0.70 -2.49 1.29
N SER A 208 0.55 -3.74 1.66
CA SER A 208 -0.69 -4.31 2.18
C SER A 208 -0.48 -4.92 3.57
N GLY A 209 -1.51 -4.87 4.40
CA GLY A 209 -1.51 -5.59 5.69
C GLY A 209 -2.06 -7.00 5.51
N SER A 210 -1.46 -7.98 6.17
CA SER A 210 -2.00 -9.34 6.20
C SER A 210 -3.16 -9.52 7.20
N VAL A 211 -3.41 -8.52 8.01
CA VAL A 211 -4.50 -8.43 8.99
C VAL A 211 -4.87 -6.97 9.20
N ASN A 212 -6.09 -6.71 9.66
CA ASN A 212 -6.57 -5.38 10.01
C ASN A 212 -5.85 -4.84 11.26
N SER A 213 -4.66 -4.31 11.06
CA SER A 213 -3.83 -3.76 12.14
C SER A 213 -2.78 -2.80 11.58
N PRO A 214 -2.53 -1.64 12.24
CA PRO A 214 -1.42 -0.76 11.87
C PRO A 214 -0.07 -1.49 11.86
N GLY A 215 0.13 -2.42 12.80
CA GLY A 215 1.36 -3.19 12.91
C GLY A 215 1.66 -4.04 11.67
N ALA A 216 0.63 -4.49 10.94
CA ALA A 216 0.80 -5.28 9.73
C ALA A 216 1.48 -4.50 8.59
N TYR A 217 1.26 -3.18 8.54
CA TYR A 217 1.92 -2.27 7.59
C TYR A 217 3.29 -1.82 8.09
N LEU A 218 3.36 -1.41 9.36
CA LEU A 218 4.56 -0.78 9.91
C LEU A 218 5.72 -1.77 10.14
N GLN A 219 5.45 -3.07 10.27
CA GLN A 219 6.49 -4.09 10.38
C GLN A 219 7.43 -4.15 9.17
N ALA A 220 6.97 -3.72 7.98
CA ALA A 220 7.80 -3.60 6.79
C ALA A 220 8.95 -2.59 6.94
N PHE A 221 8.95 -1.77 7.99
CA PHE A 221 9.97 -0.76 8.27
C PHE A 221 10.74 -1.04 9.57
N THR A 222 10.58 -2.22 10.16
CA THR A 222 11.43 -2.61 11.29
C THR A 222 12.78 -3.11 10.77
N THR A 223 13.85 -2.86 11.51
CA THR A 223 15.23 -3.21 11.13
C THR A 223 15.38 -4.64 10.65
N ASP A 224 14.74 -5.60 11.35
CA ASP A 224 14.81 -7.04 11.01
C ASP A 224 13.50 -7.53 10.33
N GLY A 225 12.67 -6.62 9.83
CA GLY A 225 11.40 -6.96 9.19
C GLY A 225 11.60 -7.67 7.86
N ALA A 226 10.93 -8.79 7.64
CA ALA A 226 11.01 -9.55 6.39
C ALA A 226 10.58 -8.76 5.13
N GLY A 227 9.75 -7.71 5.31
CA GLY A 227 9.32 -6.80 4.25
C GLY A 227 10.12 -5.50 4.19
N ASN A 228 11.22 -5.36 4.95
CA ASN A 228 12.04 -4.16 4.94
C ASN A 228 12.96 -4.12 3.71
N TYR A 229 12.35 -3.94 2.56
CA TYR A 229 13.10 -3.83 1.31
C TYR A 229 13.88 -2.53 1.19
N SER A 230 13.48 -1.48 1.91
CA SER A 230 14.20 -0.19 1.90
C SER A 230 15.55 -0.23 2.62
N GLY A 231 15.84 -1.26 3.40
CA GLY A 231 17.01 -1.28 4.30
C GLY A 231 16.93 -0.23 5.42
N TYR A 232 15.73 0.32 5.70
CA TYR A 232 15.55 1.35 6.72
C TYR A 232 15.87 0.82 8.12
N HIS A 233 16.67 1.59 8.87
CA HIS A 233 17.04 1.29 10.24
C HIS A 233 16.69 2.46 11.16
N SER A 234 15.88 2.19 12.19
CA SER A 234 15.55 3.18 13.21
C SER A 234 15.23 2.51 14.54
N ALA A 235 16.14 2.65 15.49
CA ALA A 235 15.93 2.12 16.84
C ALA A 235 14.68 2.73 17.53
N ASP A 236 14.37 3.98 17.22
CA ASP A 236 13.18 4.65 17.76
C ASP A 236 11.90 4.04 17.20
N SER A 237 11.80 3.86 15.86
CA SER A 237 10.64 3.22 15.24
C SER A 237 10.48 1.77 15.71
N ASP A 238 11.57 1.00 15.74
CA ASP A 238 11.57 -0.38 16.23
C ASP A 238 11.10 -0.48 17.69
N GLY A 239 11.58 0.44 18.53
CA GLY A 239 11.19 0.51 19.94
C GLY A 239 9.71 0.83 20.10
N LEU A 240 9.18 1.77 19.32
CA LEU A 240 7.76 2.14 19.32
C LEU A 240 6.86 1.01 18.84
N ILE A 241 7.23 0.32 17.74
CA ILE A 241 6.47 -0.83 17.22
C ILE A 241 6.46 -1.97 18.24
N LYS A 242 7.62 -2.31 18.81
CA LYS A 242 7.72 -3.34 19.86
C LYS A 242 6.92 -2.98 21.11
N ALA A 243 6.91 -1.71 21.51
CA ALA A 243 6.12 -1.24 22.63
C ALA A 243 4.61 -1.30 22.32
N ALA A 244 4.18 -0.93 21.12
CA ALA A 244 2.79 -1.02 20.67
C ALA A 244 2.27 -2.47 20.71
N GLN A 245 3.06 -3.43 20.23
CA GLN A 245 2.73 -4.85 20.24
C GLN A 245 2.57 -5.44 21.64
N ARG A 246 3.24 -4.84 22.63
CA ARG A 246 3.24 -5.31 24.03
C ARG A 246 2.30 -4.51 24.93
N ALA A 247 1.70 -3.44 24.43
CA ALA A 247 0.82 -2.60 25.20
C ALA A 247 -0.40 -3.41 25.71
N ALA A 248 -0.69 -3.28 27.00
CA ALA A 248 -1.84 -3.96 27.60
C ALA A 248 -3.17 -3.28 27.24
N ASP A 249 -3.10 -1.99 26.90
CA ASP A 249 -4.26 -1.18 26.49
C ASP A 249 -4.16 -0.87 25.00
N LEU A 250 -5.25 -1.11 24.26
CA LEU A 250 -5.28 -0.92 22.81
C LEU A 250 -5.21 0.57 22.41
N ALA A 251 -5.71 1.48 23.23
CA ALA A 251 -5.59 2.91 22.95
C ALA A 251 -4.14 3.41 23.10
N ASP A 252 -3.39 2.84 24.04
CA ASP A 252 -1.96 3.12 24.15
C ASP A 252 -1.17 2.46 23.02
N SER A 253 -1.55 1.25 22.60
CA SER A 253 -1.02 0.59 21.40
C SER A 253 -1.20 1.49 20.16
N ALA A 254 -2.41 2.03 19.95
CA ALA A 254 -2.72 2.92 18.84
C ALA A 254 -1.83 4.15 18.81
N LYS A 255 -1.65 4.82 19.95
CA LYS A 255 -0.77 6.01 20.07
C LYS A 255 0.69 5.69 19.80
N LEU A 256 1.16 4.50 20.20
CA LEU A 256 2.53 4.07 19.95
C LEU A 256 2.74 3.76 18.47
N TYR A 257 1.78 3.10 17.80
CA TYR A 257 1.82 2.91 16.36
C TYR A 257 1.78 4.25 15.61
N ALA A 258 0.96 5.21 16.04
CA ALA A 258 0.90 6.54 15.44
C ALA A 258 2.26 7.26 15.50
N LYS A 259 2.96 7.17 16.63
CA LYS A 259 4.31 7.72 16.77
C LYS A 259 5.33 6.98 15.90
N ALA A 260 5.21 5.66 15.79
CA ALA A 260 6.09 4.85 14.94
C ALA A 260 5.89 5.24 13.46
N GLU A 261 4.64 5.33 13.00
CA GLU A 261 4.32 5.74 11.65
C GLU A 261 4.88 7.13 11.31
N GLN A 262 4.68 8.11 12.20
CA GLN A 262 5.25 9.45 12.02
C GLN A 262 6.79 9.41 11.96
N SER A 263 7.44 8.57 12.77
CA SER A 263 8.89 8.41 12.75
C SER A 263 9.39 7.83 11.42
N ILE A 264 8.68 6.82 10.88
CA ILE A 264 9.00 6.20 9.59
C ILE A 264 8.82 7.21 8.45
N ILE A 265 7.70 7.92 8.42
CA ILE A 265 7.44 9.01 7.44
C ILE A 265 8.55 10.07 7.51
N ASN A 266 8.96 10.47 8.71
CA ASN A 266 10.06 11.42 8.90
C ASN A 266 11.42 10.86 8.45
N GLY A 267 11.56 9.54 8.42
CA GLY A 267 12.72 8.84 7.85
C GLY A 267 12.81 8.93 6.34
N ALA A 268 11.68 9.12 5.68
CA ALA A 268 11.51 9.22 4.23
C ALA A 268 12.15 8.06 3.44
N ALA A 269 12.19 6.86 4.01
CA ALA A 269 12.60 5.66 3.29
C ALA A 269 11.48 5.09 2.40
N PHE A 270 10.24 5.50 2.70
CA PHE A 270 9.05 5.26 1.90
C PHE A 270 8.29 6.57 1.72
N ILE A 271 7.88 6.86 0.49
CA ILE A 271 7.12 8.05 0.13
C ILE A 271 5.75 7.60 -0.37
N PRO A 272 4.69 7.64 0.45
CA PRO A 272 3.34 7.29 0.02
C PRO A 272 2.88 8.20 -1.12
N LEU A 273 2.19 7.62 -2.11
CA LEU A 273 1.64 8.35 -3.27
C LEU A 273 0.12 8.34 -3.27
N TYR A 274 -0.47 7.16 -3.30
CA TYR A 274 -1.93 6.97 -3.33
C TYR A 274 -2.36 5.69 -2.63
N TYR A 275 -3.66 5.61 -2.28
CA TYR A 275 -4.31 4.37 -1.85
C TYR A 275 -4.93 3.70 -3.07
N LYS A 276 -4.63 2.42 -3.25
CA LYS A 276 -5.14 1.64 -4.37
C LYS A 276 -6.50 1.06 -3.99
N ASN A 277 -7.49 1.32 -4.82
CA ASN A 277 -8.82 0.77 -4.67
C ASN A 277 -8.83 -0.70 -5.10
N GLU A 278 -9.50 -1.52 -4.31
CA GLU A 278 -9.86 -2.89 -4.63
C GLU A 278 -11.39 -3.02 -4.52
N TYR A 279 -11.98 -3.83 -5.37
CA TYR A 279 -13.43 -3.97 -5.44
C TYR A 279 -13.82 -5.42 -5.24
N PHE A 280 -14.81 -5.67 -4.38
CA PHE A 280 -15.43 -6.97 -4.24
C PHE A 280 -16.86 -6.89 -4.72
N CYS A 281 -17.17 -7.62 -5.78
CA CYS A 281 -18.45 -7.61 -6.47
C CYS A 281 -19.25 -8.85 -6.13
N ILE A 282 -20.55 -8.68 -5.81
CA ILE A 282 -21.47 -9.76 -5.45
C ILE A 282 -22.67 -9.67 -6.37
N ASN A 283 -22.98 -10.76 -7.09
CA ASN A 283 -24.17 -10.85 -7.92
C ASN A 283 -25.42 -10.64 -7.06
N LYS A 284 -26.42 -9.88 -7.55
CA LYS A 284 -27.65 -9.52 -6.81
C LYS A 284 -28.55 -10.68 -6.45
N ASP A 285 -28.32 -11.86 -7.03
CA ASP A 285 -29.02 -13.08 -6.64
C ASP A 285 -28.48 -13.66 -5.31
N PHE A 286 -27.46 -13.00 -4.71
CA PHE A 286 -26.83 -13.40 -3.47
C PHE A 286 -26.74 -12.23 -2.49
N ALA A 287 -26.74 -12.54 -1.20
CA ALA A 287 -26.54 -11.58 -0.12
C ALA A 287 -25.78 -12.21 1.06
N ASP A 288 -25.41 -11.34 2.02
CA ASP A 288 -24.74 -11.72 3.27
C ASP A 288 -23.40 -12.47 3.01
N ILE A 289 -22.66 -12.02 2.00
CA ILE A 289 -21.28 -12.40 1.69
C ILE A 289 -20.39 -11.24 2.14
N TYR A 290 -19.35 -11.52 2.91
CA TYR A 290 -18.42 -10.51 3.43
C TYR A 290 -17.02 -10.81 2.98
N TYR A 291 -16.31 -9.80 2.49
CA TYR A 291 -14.92 -9.87 2.08
C TYR A 291 -14.03 -9.15 3.09
N ASP A 292 -12.92 -9.78 3.45
CA ASP A 292 -11.86 -9.16 4.24
C ASP A 292 -10.72 -8.73 3.29
N PRO A 293 -10.53 -7.42 3.05
CA PRO A 293 -9.54 -6.93 2.10
C PRO A 293 -8.09 -7.14 2.58
N PHE A 294 -7.86 -7.39 3.87
CA PHE A 294 -6.52 -7.58 4.41
C PHE A 294 -6.00 -8.99 4.16
N ASN A 295 -6.77 -10.00 4.54
CA ASN A 295 -6.35 -11.40 4.38
C ASN A 295 -6.90 -12.06 3.11
N LYS A 296 -7.63 -11.30 2.28
CA LYS A 296 -8.23 -11.75 1.00
C LYS A 296 -9.16 -12.95 1.18
N THR A 297 -9.87 -13.02 2.32
CA THR A 297 -10.80 -14.11 2.59
C THR A 297 -12.25 -13.66 2.46
N VAL A 298 -13.12 -14.61 2.11
CA VAL A 298 -14.56 -14.38 1.98
C VAL A 298 -15.30 -15.19 3.03
N ASP A 299 -16.13 -14.52 3.82
CA ASP A 299 -17.04 -15.17 4.78
C ASP A 299 -18.40 -15.42 4.10
N PHE A 300 -18.70 -16.70 3.92
CA PHE A 300 -19.97 -17.19 3.38
C PHE A 300 -20.92 -17.73 4.48
N THR A 301 -20.60 -17.57 5.75
CA THR A 301 -21.36 -18.20 6.86
C THR A 301 -22.87 -17.93 6.77
N ASN A 302 -23.22 -16.70 6.42
CA ASN A 302 -24.60 -16.24 6.32
C ASN A 302 -25.10 -16.09 4.88
N ALA A 303 -24.31 -16.46 3.88
CA ALA A 303 -24.63 -16.25 2.48
C ALA A 303 -25.98 -16.90 2.09
N LYS A 304 -26.78 -16.15 1.34
CA LYS A 304 -28.11 -16.53 0.86
C LYS A 304 -28.19 -16.36 -0.63
N ALA A 305 -28.93 -17.25 -1.29
CA ALA A 305 -29.39 -17.08 -2.66
C ALA A 305 -30.88 -16.72 -2.66
N PHE A 306 -31.31 -15.88 -3.62
CA PHE A 306 -32.71 -15.43 -3.80
C PHE A 306 -33.36 -16.10 -4.99
#